data_5e3f020b0d26e810711b4d77bdf0951a
#
_entry.id   5e3f020b0d26e810711b4d77bdf0951a
#
_cell.length_a   1.000
_cell.length_b   1.000
_cell.length_c   1.000
_cell.angle_alpha   90.00
_cell.angle_beta   90.00
_cell.angle_gamma   90.00
#
_symmetry.space_group_name_H-M   'P 1'
#
loop_
_entity.id
_entity.type
_entity.pdbx_description
1 polymer ?
#
loop_
_entity_poly.entity_id
_entity_poly.type
_entity_poly.pdbx_seq_one_letter_code
_entity_poly.pdbx_strand_id
1 'polypeptide(L)' 'MEILKHSVIQNMHKNGLIGIVRDNNEADAMVRTRAIMDGGVTILEISMSTPGALNIIETIAKEIKEKNLDVYVGAG' A
#
# COMPACT_ATOMS: atom_id res chain seq x y z
N MET A 1 17.75 -7.90 -8.27
CA MET A 1 16.91 -7.84 -7.08
C MET A 1 16.12 -9.11 -6.90
N GLU A 2 16.03 -9.56 -5.71
CA GLU A 2 15.34 -10.79 -5.42
C GLU A 2 13.89 -10.54 -5.05
N ILE A 3 13.00 -11.32 -5.65
CA ILE A 3 11.58 -11.25 -5.33
C ILE A 3 11.25 -12.46 -4.49
N LEU A 4 10.85 -12.22 -3.28
CA LEU A 4 10.48 -13.27 -2.35
C LEU A 4 8.97 -13.38 -2.26
N LYS A 5 8.49 -13.87 -1.14
CA LYS A 5 7.06 -13.98 -0.86
C LYS A 5 6.38 -12.61 -0.80
N HIS A 6 7.16 -11.60 -0.46
CA HIS A 6 6.67 -10.25 -0.33
C HIS A 6 7.30 -9.38 -1.39
N SER A 7 6.55 -8.52 -1.97
CA SER A 7 7.06 -7.56 -2.93
C SER A 7 6.54 -6.19 -2.57
N VAL A 8 7.47 -5.28 -2.36
CA VAL A 8 7.15 -3.87 -2.17
C VAL A 8 8.03 -3.10 -3.13
N ILE A 9 7.40 -2.40 -4.05
CA ILE A 9 8.09 -1.62 -5.06
C ILE A 9 7.74 -0.16 -4.83
N GLN A 10 8.76 0.69 -4.74
CA GLN A 10 8.57 2.12 -4.59
C GLN A 10 9.20 2.81 -5.77
N ASN A 11 8.45 3.65 -6.42
CA ASN A 11 8.92 4.41 -7.57
C ASN A 11 8.69 5.89 -7.35
N MET A 12 9.65 6.68 -7.80
CA MET A 12 9.49 8.12 -7.82
C MET A 12 8.63 8.50 -9.01
N HIS A 13 7.65 9.33 -8.76
CA HIS A 13 6.76 9.85 -9.79
C HIS A 13 6.67 11.36 -9.61
N LYS A 14 6.35 12.09 -10.68
CA LYS A 14 6.29 13.55 -10.58
C LYS A 14 5.29 14.04 -9.53
N ASN A 15 4.31 13.22 -9.17
CA ASN A 15 3.32 13.56 -8.15
C ASN A 15 3.63 12.94 -6.80
N GLY A 16 4.82 12.35 -6.63
CA GLY A 16 5.23 11.76 -5.36
C GLY A 16 5.77 10.35 -5.52
N LEU A 17 5.86 9.63 -4.41
CA LEU A 17 6.31 8.24 -4.38
C LEU A 17 5.12 7.32 -4.52
N ILE A 18 5.28 6.30 -5.34
CA ILE A 18 4.27 5.26 -5.50
C ILE A 18 4.78 4.00 -4.83
N GLY A 19 3.98 3.44 -3.92
CA GLY A 19 4.26 2.16 -3.30
C GLY A 19 3.28 1.12 -3.80
N ILE A 20 3.81 0.00 -4.27
CA ILE A 20 2.99 -1.12 -4.74
C ILE A 20 3.18 -2.27 -3.76
N VAL A 21 2.10 -2.73 -3.16
CA VAL A 21 2.14 -3.78 -2.15
C VAL A 21 1.55 -5.06 -2.71
N ARG A 22 2.30 -6.13 -2.59
CA ARG A 22 1.88 -7.48 -2.93
C ARG A 22 2.41 -8.41 -1.86
N ASP A 23 1.55 -9.25 -1.30
CA ASP A 23 1.95 -10.09 -0.19
C ASP A 23 1.19 -11.40 -0.21
N ASN A 24 1.62 -12.35 0.62
CA ASN A 24 1.03 -13.67 0.70
C ASN A 24 -0.18 -13.74 1.62
N ASN A 25 -0.29 -12.79 2.54
CA ASN A 25 -1.42 -12.79 3.47
C ASN A 25 -1.80 -11.37 3.84
N GLU A 26 -3.02 -11.26 4.34
CA GLU A 26 -3.59 -9.96 4.63
C GLU A 26 -2.88 -9.23 5.77
N ALA A 27 -2.52 -9.95 6.82
CA ALA A 27 -1.91 -9.32 7.99
C ALA A 27 -0.58 -8.66 7.65
N ASP A 28 0.28 -9.38 6.91
CA ASP A 28 1.57 -8.83 6.50
C ASP A 28 1.39 -7.67 5.53
N ALA A 29 0.44 -7.79 4.61
CA ALA A 29 0.17 -6.74 3.66
C ALA A 29 -0.28 -5.46 4.36
N MET A 30 -1.11 -5.59 5.38
CA MET A 30 -1.58 -4.44 6.15
C MET A 30 -0.42 -3.74 6.87
N VAL A 31 0.46 -4.51 7.49
CA VAL A 31 1.62 -3.97 8.20
C VAL A 31 2.53 -3.23 7.21
N ARG A 32 2.80 -3.84 6.05
CA ARG A 32 3.65 -3.21 5.04
C ARG A 32 3.03 -1.94 4.48
N THR A 33 1.73 -1.98 4.23
CA THR A 33 1.03 -0.81 3.70
C THR A 33 1.17 0.37 4.66
N ARG A 34 0.97 0.15 5.95
CA ARG A 34 1.11 1.21 6.93
C ARG A 34 2.54 1.70 7.04
N ALA A 35 3.50 0.80 6.98
CA ALA A 35 4.91 1.18 7.06
C ALA A 35 5.32 2.04 5.87
N ILE A 36 4.87 1.69 4.67
CA ILE A 36 5.17 2.45 3.47
C ILE A 36 4.52 3.84 3.54
N MET A 37 3.28 3.88 4.00
CA MET A 37 2.56 5.14 4.16
C MET A 37 3.26 6.04 5.17
N ASP A 38 3.70 5.48 6.29
CA ASP A 38 4.43 6.22 7.32
C ASP A 38 5.77 6.72 6.82
N GLY A 39 6.33 6.05 5.83
CA GLY A 39 7.60 6.45 5.22
C GLY A 39 7.49 7.57 4.20
N GLY A 40 6.30 8.11 3.98
CA GLY A 40 6.11 9.27 3.13
C GLY A 40 5.60 8.99 1.74
N VAL A 41 5.21 7.75 1.44
CA VAL A 41 4.61 7.42 0.16
C VAL A 41 3.23 8.07 0.07
N THR A 42 2.93 8.68 -1.06
CA THR A 42 1.68 9.40 -1.26
C THR A 42 0.68 8.66 -2.12
N ILE A 43 1.10 7.64 -2.84
CA ILE A 43 0.22 6.82 -3.67
C ILE A 43 0.50 5.36 -3.35
N LEU A 44 -0.54 4.66 -2.90
CA LEU A 44 -0.44 3.24 -2.55
C LEU A 44 -1.31 2.43 -3.49
N GLU A 45 -0.75 1.40 -4.08
CA GLU A 45 -1.50 0.44 -4.88
C GLU A 45 -1.38 -0.93 -4.24
N ILE A 46 -2.52 -1.53 -3.94
CA ILE A 46 -2.57 -2.86 -3.36
C ILE A 46 -2.88 -3.84 -4.47
N SER A 47 -1.96 -4.77 -4.73
CA SER A 47 -2.18 -5.78 -5.76
C SER A 47 -3.37 -6.65 -5.39
N MET A 48 -4.30 -6.81 -6.32
CA MET A 48 -5.51 -7.59 -6.08
C MET A 48 -5.24 -9.07 -5.91
N SER A 49 -4.03 -9.52 -6.25
CA SER A 49 -3.63 -10.90 -5.95
C SER A 49 -3.32 -11.12 -4.47
N THR A 50 -3.21 -10.04 -3.70
CA THR A 50 -2.97 -10.13 -2.25
C THR A 50 -4.25 -10.57 -1.55
N PRO A 51 -4.21 -11.61 -0.70
CA PRO A 51 -5.38 -11.98 0.08
C PRO A 51 -5.86 -10.79 0.91
N GLY A 52 -7.16 -10.55 0.88
CA GLY A 52 -7.74 -9.46 1.65
C GLY A 52 -7.49 -8.07 1.08
N ALA A 53 -7.08 -7.96 -0.19
CA ALA A 53 -6.74 -6.68 -0.80
C ALA A 53 -7.85 -5.65 -0.67
N LEU A 54 -9.10 -6.02 -0.92
CA LEU A 54 -10.21 -5.08 -0.81
C LEU A 54 -10.37 -4.56 0.63
N ASN A 55 -10.22 -5.44 1.61
CA ASN A 55 -10.31 -5.04 3.00
C ASN A 55 -9.19 -4.08 3.38
N ILE A 56 -7.99 -4.33 2.87
CA ILE A 56 -6.85 -3.45 3.11
C ILE A 56 -7.13 -2.07 2.54
N ILE A 57 -7.60 -2.03 1.29
CA ILE A 57 -7.90 -0.76 0.62
C ILE A 57 -8.96 0.01 1.40
N GLU A 58 -10.03 -0.65 1.82
CA GLU A 58 -11.10 0.00 2.56
C GLU A 58 -10.63 0.52 3.91
N THR A 59 -9.85 -0.29 4.63
CA THR A 59 -9.33 0.09 5.94
C THR A 59 -8.40 1.28 5.84
N ILE A 60 -7.48 1.23 4.89
CA ILE A 60 -6.50 2.31 4.71
C ILE A 60 -7.16 3.57 4.18
N ALA A 61 -8.13 3.44 3.26
CA ALA A 61 -8.86 4.61 2.77
C ALA A 61 -9.60 5.32 3.91
N LYS A 62 -10.16 4.55 4.83
CA LYS A 62 -10.83 5.10 5.99
C LYS A 62 -9.85 5.84 6.91
N GLU A 63 -8.69 5.26 7.15
CA GLU A 63 -7.65 5.92 7.97
C GLU A 63 -7.18 7.22 7.33
N ILE A 64 -6.97 7.20 6.02
CA ILE A 64 -6.57 8.39 5.28
C ILE A 64 -7.59 9.50 5.46
N LYS A 65 -8.85 9.17 5.35
CA LYS A 65 -9.93 10.14 5.49
C LYS A 65 -10.03 10.66 6.91
N GLU A 66 -10.00 9.76 7.89
CA GLU A 66 -10.15 10.13 9.29
C GLU A 66 -9.00 10.99 9.80
N LYS A 67 -7.80 10.72 9.33
CA LYS A 67 -6.60 11.44 9.75
C LYS A 67 -6.26 12.60 8.81
N ASN A 68 -7.05 12.79 7.79
CA ASN A 68 -6.84 13.85 6.79
C ASN A 68 -5.45 13.79 6.17
N LEU A 69 -5.06 12.61 5.74
CA LEU A 69 -3.74 12.39 5.17
C LEU A 69 -3.76 12.68 3.66
N ASP A 70 -2.64 13.18 3.15
CA ASP A 70 -2.48 13.44 1.72
C ASP A 70 -1.91 12.20 1.04
N VAL A 71 -2.67 11.12 1.09
CA VAL A 71 -2.29 9.82 0.56
C VAL A 71 -3.47 9.26 -0.23
N TYR A 72 -3.16 8.58 -1.31
CA TYR A 72 -4.15 7.93 -2.15
C TYR A 72 -3.92 6.42 -2.12
N VAL A 73 -4.98 5.65 -1.97
CA VAL A 73 -4.87 4.19 -1.99
C VAL A 73 -5.86 3.62 -2.98
N GLY A 74 -5.45 2.62 -3.73
CA GLY A 74 -6.30 1.98 -4.70
C GLY A 74 -5.81 0.59 -5.08
N ALA A 75 -6.56 -0.04 -5.98
CA ALA A 75 -6.24 -1.36 -6.49
C ALA A 75 -5.22 -1.26 -7.62
N GLY A 76 -4.29 -2.18 -7.59
CA GLY A 76 -3.29 -2.27 -8.65
C GLY A 76 -3.34 -3.58 -9.40
#